data_737343400ffe1818cce5d97e9f6ae099
#
_entry.id   737343400ffe1818cce5d97e9f6ae099
#
_cell.length_a   1.000
_cell.length_b   1.000
_cell.length_c   1.000
_cell.angle_alpha   90.00
_cell.angle_beta   90.00
_cell.angle_gamma   90.00
#
_symmetry.space_group_name_H-M   'P 1'
#
loop_
_entity.id
_entity.type
_entity.pdbx_description
1 polymer ?
#
loop_
_entity_poly.entity_id
_entity_poly.type
_entity_poly.pdbx_seq_one_letter_code
_entity_poly.pdbx_strand_id
1 'polypeptide(L)'
;PEQAHMASSLVFELSKVETQHVREAIVGHLRHVDAGLAQRVADGLGMEALPPAPPAAVAPIDMPASPALQIIGKMKDTLEGRCVGILINDGSDAATIKALRKAAEAAGARVKIVAPKVGGAKLSDGKKMPADGQLAGTPSVVFDAIAVVLSEEGGKLLSKEAAAVDFVRDAFGHLKAIAADAGAMAVLKAGNVGKDKGVVDASDTKGFIAAAKTRQWDREPKLRTLA
;
A
#
# COMPACT_ATOMS: atom_id res chain seq x y z
N PRO A 1 10.11 -3.66 10.52
CA PRO A 1 9.45 -2.97 9.40
C PRO A 1 9.52 -1.45 9.51
N GLU A 2 9.18 -0.84 10.66
CA GLU A 2 9.21 0.62 10.86
C GLU A 2 10.58 1.22 10.59
N GLN A 3 11.65 0.59 11.10
CA GLN A 3 13.04 1.03 10.85
C GLN A 3 13.41 0.93 9.37
N ALA A 4 12.98 -0.13 8.68
CA ALA A 4 13.22 -0.28 7.26
C ALA A 4 12.52 0.81 6.43
N HIS A 5 11.27 1.11 6.79
CA HIS A 5 10.51 2.19 6.16
C HIS A 5 11.17 3.56 6.38
N MET A 6 11.65 3.81 7.58
CA MET A 6 12.35 5.05 7.94
C MET A 6 13.65 5.21 7.13
N ALA A 7 14.47 4.16 7.05
CA ALA A 7 15.69 4.17 6.25
C ALA A 7 15.40 4.43 4.75
N SER A 8 14.40 3.74 4.18
CA SER A 8 13.98 3.97 2.80
C SER A 8 13.54 5.41 2.55
N SER A 9 12.81 6.00 3.48
CA SER A 9 12.34 7.39 3.36
C SER A 9 13.51 8.38 3.37
N LEU A 10 14.50 8.17 4.24
CA LEU A 10 15.70 9.00 4.29
C LEU A 10 16.54 8.86 3.02
N VAL A 11 16.74 7.63 2.52
CA VAL A 11 17.44 7.41 1.25
C VAL A 11 16.73 8.10 0.11
N PHE A 12 15.40 7.98 0.02
CA PHE A 12 14.61 8.63 -1.03
C PHE A 12 14.74 10.15 -1.00
N GLU A 13 14.65 10.77 0.17
CA GLU A 13 14.77 12.24 0.26
C GLU A 13 16.22 12.71 0.04
N LEU A 14 17.20 12.03 0.63
CA LEU A 14 18.60 12.42 0.47
C LEU A 14 19.14 12.13 -0.94
N SER A 15 18.58 11.18 -1.68
CA SER A 15 18.97 10.95 -3.08
C SER A 15 18.72 12.15 -3.99
N LYS A 16 17.77 13.02 -3.63
CA LYS A 16 17.46 14.26 -4.35
C LYS A 16 18.44 15.41 -4.06
N VAL A 17 19.24 15.27 -3.00
CA VAL A 17 20.24 16.28 -2.63
C VAL A 17 21.47 16.10 -3.50
N GLU A 18 21.78 17.04 -4.38
CA GLU A 18 22.93 16.95 -5.30
C GLU A 18 24.27 17.16 -4.60
N THR A 19 24.30 17.91 -3.50
CA THR A 19 25.51 18.31 -2.80
C THR A 19 26.00 17.21 -1.85
N GLN A 20 27.09 16.56 -2.18
CA GLN A 20 27.62 15.39 -1.46
C GLN A 20 27.89 15.68 0.03
N HIS A 21 28.57 16.79 0.36
CA HIS A 21 28.89 17.10 1.76
C HIS A 21 27.64 17.29 2.63
N VAL A 22 26.49 17.67 2.04
CA VAL A 22 25.21 17.76 2.77
C VAL A 22 24.68 16.37 3.09
N ARG A 23 24.72 15.42 2.14
CA ARG A 23 24.38 14.01 2.39
C ARG A 23 25.24 13.42 3.49
N GLU A 24 26.57 13.64 3.39
CA GLU A 24 27.55 13.13 4.39
C GLU A 24 27.29 13.72 5.78
N ALA A 25 27.01 15.02 5.87
CA ALA A 25 26.70 15.68 7.14
C ALA A 25 25.44 15.08 7.79
N ILE A 26 24.38 14.90 7.02
CA ILE A 26 23.12 14.32 7.53
C ILE A 26 23.37 12.87 8.02
N VAL A 27 24.03 12.04 7.20
CA VAL A 27 24.33 10.66 7.57
C VAL A 27 25.23 10.60 8.81
N GLY A 28 26.21 11.50 8.93
CA GLY A 28 27.04 11.66 10.12
C GLY A 28 26.20 11.98 11.36
N HIS A 29 25.23 12.86 11.27
CA HIS A 29 24.31 13.16 12.37
C HIS A 29 23.41 11.96 12.74
N LEU A 30 23.00 11.14 11.79
CA LEU A 30 22.19 9.94 12.06
C LEU A 30 22.90 8.96 12.99
N ARG A 31 24.25 8.97 13.04
CA ARG A 31 25.02 8.13 13.98
C ARG A 31 24.74 8.44 15.45
N HIS A 32 24.32 9.67 15.75
CA HIS A 32 23.87 10.04 17.10
C HIS A 32 22.45 9.58 17.42
N VAL A 33 21.67 9.24 16.40
CA VAL A 33 20.32 8.67 16.55
C VAL A 33 20.40 7.15 16.70
N ASP A 34 20.99 6.49 15.70
CA ASP A 34 21.20 5.04 15.66
C ASP A 34 22.25 4.70 14.60
N ALA A 35 23.29 3.97 14.99
CA ALA A 35 24.39 3.62 14.09
C ALA A 35 23.94 2.71 12.95
N GLY A 36 23.00 1.80 13.21
CA GLY A 36 22.42 0.91 12.20
C GLY A 36 21.57 1.67 11.17
N LEU A 37 20.84 2.68 11.60
CA LEU A 37 20.10 3.57 10.71
C LEU A 37 21.07 4.34 9.79
N ALA A 38 22.12 4.94 10.37
CA ALA A 38 23.12 5.67 9.61
C ALA A 38 23.80 4.79 8.54
N GLN A 39 24.18 3.55 8.92
CA GLN A 39 24.77 2.60 7.99
C GLN A 39 23.82 2.27 6.83
N ARG A 40 22.58 1.93 7.14
CA ARG A 40 21.59 1.59 6.11
C ARG A 40 21.30 2.74 5.14
N VAL A 41 21.30 3.97 5.64
CA VAL A 41 21.12 5.15 4.79
C VAL A 41 22.37 5.40 3.93
N ALA A 42 23.58 5.23 4.49
CA ALA A 42 24.83 5.33 3.73
C ALA A 42 24.87 4.30 2.59
N ASP A 43 24.54 3.04 2.90
CA ASP A 43 24.49 1.95 1.90
C ASP A 43 23.48 2.25 0.79
N GLY A 44 22.29 2.71 1.14
CA GLY A 44 21.24 3.06 0.20
C GLY A 44 21.59 4.27 -0.69
N LEU A 45 22.46 5.16 -0.20
CA LEU A 45 23.00 6.30 -0.97
C LEU A 45 24.26 5.95 -1.77
N GLY A 46 24.77 4.71 -1.65
CA GLY A 46 25.98 4.28 -2.34
C GLY A 46 27.25 4.96 -1.82
N MET A 47 27.31 5.31 -0.54
CA MET A 47 28.50 5.92 0.07
C MET A 47 29.60 4.85 0.28
N GLU A 48 30.83 5.15 -0.11
CA GLU A 48 31.97 4.22 0.04
C GLU A 48 32.31 3.94 1.50
N ALA A 49 32.09 4.92 2.37
CA ALA A 49 32.33 4.80 3.80
C ALA A 49 31.27 5.55 4.61
N LEU A 50 31.01 5.05 5.81
CA LEU A 50 30.12 5.72 6.76
C LEU A 50 30.75 7.03 7.24
N PRO A 51 30.18 8.21 6.97
CA PRO A 51 30.71 9.50 7.38
C PRO A 51 30.91 9.58 8.89
N PRO A 52 31.94 10.30 9.37
CA PRO A 52 32.18 10.47 10.80
C PRO A 52 31.02 11.21 11.47
N ALA A 53 30.72 10.86 12.71
CA ALA A 53 29.77 11.61 13.51
C ALA A 53 30.37 12.99 13.85
N PRO A 54 29.66 14.11 13.59
CA PRO A 54 30.11 15.41 14.04
C PRO A 54 30.09 15.50 15.59
N PRO A 55 30.84 16.44 16.20
CA PRO A 55 30.72 16.66 17.63
C PRO A 55 29.29 16.98 18.04
N ALA A 56 28.75 16.26 19.02
CA ALA A 56 27.41 16.54 19.56
C ALA A 56 27.50 17.73 20.54
N ALA A 57 26.58 18.69 20.44
CA ALA A 57 26.50 19.82 21.38
C ALA A 57 26.17 19.35 22.82
N VAL A 58 25.38 18.30 22.92
CA VAL A 58 25.07 17.56 24.17
C VAL A 58 25.22 16.09 23.88
N ALA A 59 25.90 15.37 24.78
CA ALA A 59 26.08 13.91 24.61
C ALA A 59 24.72 13.21 24.42
N PRO A 60 24.59 12.30 23.43
CA PRO A 60 23.39 11.51 23.26
C PRO A 60 23.09 10.71 24.53
N ILE A 61 21.82 10.67 24.92
CA ILE A 61 21.36 9.88 26.05
C ILE A 61 20.87 8.54 25.52
N ASP A 62 21.42 7.46 26.04
CA ASP A 62 20.92 6.12 25.74
C ASP A 62 19.55 5.92 26.42
N MET A 63 18.53 5.72 25.62
CA MET A 63 17.15 5.57 26.07
C MET A 63 16.52 4.32 25.43
N PRO A 64 15.71 3.58 26.19
CA PRO A 64 14.94 2.49 25.62
C PRO A 64 13.93 3.03 24.57
N ALA A 65 13.58 2.20 23.60
CA ALA A 65 12.56 2.54 22.63
C ALA A 65 11.24 2.94 23.32
N SER A 66 10.69 4.11 22.95
CA SER A 66 9.46 4.61 23.55
C SER A 66 8.23 3.88 22.97
N PRO A 67 7.43 3.18 23.80
CA PRO A 67 6.17 2.58 23.34
C PRO A 67 5.18 3.62 22.82
N ALA A 68 5.31 4.88 23.25
CA ALA A 68 4.45 5.98 22.78
C ALA A 68 4.68 6.32 21.31
N LEU A 69 5.89 6.08 20.77
CA LEU A 69 6.25 6.37 19.39
C LEU A 69 6.05 5.19 18.44
N GLN A 70 5.74 4.01 18.96
CA GLN A 70 5.47 2.83 18.15
C GLN A 70 4.24 3.05 17.27
N ILE A 71 4.29 2.63 16.00
CA ILE A 71 3.19 2.73 15.03
C ILE A 71 2.46 1.39 14.91
N ILE A 72 3.23 0.30 14.69
CA ILE A 72 2.68 -1.05 14.55
C ILE A 72 2.00 -1.48 15.87
N GLY A 73 0.78 -2.00 15.74
CA GLY A 73 -0.01 -2.42 16.90
C GLY A 73 -0.88 -1.35 17.55
N LYS A 74 -0.81 -0.09 17.08
CA LYS A 74 -1.67 1.00 17.57
C LYS A 74 -2.81 1.40 16.62
N MET A 75 -2.99 0.67 15.53
CA MET A 75 -4.11 0.93 14.62
C MET A 75 -5.43 0.61 15.30
N LYS A 76 -6.41 1.50 15.13
CA LYS A 76 -7.77 1.28 15.66
C LYS A 76 -8.43 0.10 14.97
N ASP A 77 -9.15 -0.72 15.72
CA ASP A 77 -9.90 -1.88 15.22
C ASP A 77 -11.22 -1.46 14.56
N THR A 78 -11.15 -0.52 13.63
CA THR A 78 -12.30 0.02 12.87
C THR A 78 -11.85 0.49 11.50
N LEU A 79 -12.79 0.57 10.56
CA LEU A 79 -12.59 1.23 9.27
C LEU A 79 -13.20 2.64 9.23
N GLU A 80 -13.64 3.18 10.36
CA GLU A 80 -14.15 4.54 10.46
C GLU A 80 -13.13 5.56 9.93
N GLY A 81 -13.61 6.45 9.06
CA GLY A 81 -12.75 7.43 8.39
C GLY A 81 -11.95 6.91 7.19
N ARG A 82 -11.98 5.60 6.91
CA ARG A 82 -11.29 4.97 5.78
C ARG A 82 -12.17 4.85 4.56
N CYS A 83 -11.54 4.64 3.40
CA CYS A 83 -12.21 4.47 2.12
C CYS A 83 -11.74 3.17 1.44
N VAL A 84 -12.70 2.35 1.00
CA VAL A 84 -12.45 1.14 0.21
C VAL A 84 -12.83 1.40 -1.23
N GLY A 85 -11.89 1.15 -2.17
CA GLY A 85 -12.13 1.19 -3.60
C GLY A 85 -12.48 -0.19 -4.15
N ILE A 86 -13.59 -0.33 -4.86
CA ILE A 86 -13.97 -1.58 -5.54
C ILE A 86 -13.85 -1.38 -7.05
N LEU A 87 -12.87 -2.03 -7.67
CA LEU A 87 -12.69 -2.06 -9.11
C LEU A 87 -13.64 -3.09 -9.73
N ILE A 88 -14.45 -2.66 -10.66
CA ILE A 88 -15.43 -3.47 -11.41
C ILE A 88 -15.28 -3.29 -12.91
N ASN A 89 -15.85 -4.23 -13.67
CA ASN A 89 -16.05 -4.13 -15.12
C ASN A 89 -17.38 -4.75 -15.56
N ASP A 90 -17.64 -4.75 -16.85
CA ASP A 90 -18.82 -5.44 -17.39
C ASP A 90 -18.75 -6.95 -17.06
N GLY A 91 -19.83 -7.48 -16.51
CA GLY A 91 -19.95 -8.88 -16.07
C GLY A 91 -19.43 -9.17 -14.67
N SER A 92 -18.93 -8.17 -13.90
CA SER A 92 -18.55 -8.35 -12.51
C SER A 92 -19.70 -8.89 -11.67
N ASP A 93 -19.38 -9.75 -10.69
CA ASP A 93 -20.39 -10.41 -9.84
C ASP A 93 -21.10 -9.43 -8.89
N ALA A 94 -22.37 -9.21 -9.14
CA ALA A 94 -23.19 -8.26 -8.39
C ALA A 94 -23.34 -8.63 -6.91
N ALA A 95 -23.38 -9.92 -6.58
CA ALA A 95 -23.58 -10.40 -5.22
C ALA A 95 -22.32 -10.16 -4.39
N THR A 96 -21.14 -10.47 -4.93
CA THR A 96 -19.84 -10.22 -4.31
C THR A 96 -19.61 -8.74 -4.05
N ILE A 97 -19.88 -7.87 -5.05
CA ILE A 97 -19.74 -6.42 -4.88
C ILE A 97 -20.66 -5.92 -3.76
N LYS A 98 -21.93 -6.36 -3.74
CA LYS A 98 -22.88 -5.97 -2.70
C LYS A 98 -22.46 -6.44 -1.31
N ALA A 99 -21.92 -7.66 -1.20
CA ALA A 99 -21.45 -8.23 0.06
C ALA A 99 -20.25 -7.46 0.62
N LEU A 100 -19.24 -7.19 -0.23
CA LEU A 100 -18.06 -6.40 0.12
C LEU A 100 -18.43 -4.98 0.55
N ARG A 101 -19.30 -4.31 -0.23
CA ARG A 101 -19.79 -2.97 0.11
C ARG A 101 -20.47 -2.95 1.46
N LYS A 102 -21.43 -3.85 1.67
CA LYS A 102 -22.17 -3.97 2.94
C LYS A 102 -21.23 -4.21 4.12
N ALA A 103 -20.26 -5.12 3.98
CA ALA A 103 -19.30 -5.42 5.03
C ALA A 103 -18.39 -4.23 5.36
N ALA A 104 -17.91 -3.52 4.34
CA ALA A 104 -17.05 -2.34 4.52
C ALA A 104 -17.81 -1.18 5.17
N GLU A 105 -19.03 -0.89 4.72
CA GLU A 105 -19.90 0.16 5.30
C GLU A 105 -20.28 -0.18 6.75
N ALA A 106 -20.60 -1.44 7.05
CA ALA A 106 -20.88 -1.90 8.42
C ALA A 106 -19.67 -1.78 9.36
N ALA A 107 -18.45 -1.84 8.81
CA ALA A 107 -17.21 -1.60 9.57
C ALA A 107 -16.84 -0.11 9.67
N GLY A 108 -17.66 0.79 9.15
CA GLY A 108 -17.46 2.24 9.22
C GLY A 108 -16.74 2.87 8.03
N ALA A 109 -16.37 2.09 7.00
CA ALA A 109 -15.71 2.62 5.82
C ALA A 109 -16.68 3.30 4.84
N ARG A 110 -16.17 4.26 4.09
CA ARG A 110 -16.80 4.70 2.85
C ARG A 110 -16.39 3.74 1.74
N VAL A 111 -17.28 3.51 0.77
CA VAL A 111 -16.99 2.68 -0.39
C VAL A 111 -17.15 3.49 -1.66
N LYS A 112 -16.19 3.35 -2.57
CA LYS A 112 -16.24 3.92 -3.91
C LYS A 112 -16.10 2.85 -4.97
N ILE A 113 -16.93 2.93 -5.99
CA ILE A 113 -16.88 2.06 -7.16
C ILE A 113 -15.96 2.70 -8.20
N VAL A 114 -15.00 1.93 -8.69
CA VAL A 114 -14.09 2.32 -9.76
C VAL A 114 -14.35 1.43 -10.97
N ALA A 115 -14.44 2.00 -12.15
CA ALA A 115 -14.66 1.26 -13.39
C ALA A 115 -13.84 1.85 -14.54
N PRO A 116 -13.57 1.11 -15.62
CA PRO A 116 -12.88 1.63 -16.79
C PRO A 116 -13.58 2.84 -17.43
N LYS A 117 -14.92 2.92 -17.30
CA LYS A 117 -15.74 3.98 -17.85
C LYS A 117 -16.45 4.76 -16.75
N VAL A 118 -16.54 6.08 -16.89
CA VAL A 118 -17.28 6.96 -15.95
C VAL A 118 -18.74 6.53 -15.77
N GLY A 119 -19.36 6.03 -16.82
CA GLY A 119 -20.73 5.52 -16.77
C GLY A 119 -20.90 4.24 -15.94
N GLY A 120 -19.82 3.64 -15.44
CA GLY A 120 -19.84 2.40 -14.69
C GLY A 120 -19.85 1.15 -15.56
N ALA A 121 -20.36 0.06 -15.02
CA ALA A 121 -20.38 -1.25 -15.65
C ALA A 121 -21.76 -1.93 -15.58
N LYS A 122 -22.04 -2.83 -16.50
CA LYS A 122 -23.20 -3.72 -16.48
C LYS A 122 -22.80 -4.99 -15.73
N LEU A 123 -23.38 -5.25 -14.57
CA LEU A 123 -23.04 -6.37 -13.73
C LEU A 123 -23.62 -7.70 -14.22
N SER A 124 -23.24 -8.80 -13.56
CA SER A 124 -23.69 -10.16 -13.85
C SER A 124 -25.22 -10.36 -13.74
N ASP A 125 -25.90 -9.55 -12.94
CA ASP A 125 -27.35 -9.51 -12.81
C ASP A 125 -28.07 -8.69 -13.89
N GLY A 126 -27.33 -8.16 -14.87
CA GLY A 126 -27.81 -7.33 -15.95
C GLY A 126 -28.05 -5.87 -15.59
N LYS A 127 -27.92 -5.47 -14.33
CA LYS A 127 -28.09 -4.09 -13.89
C LYS A 127 -26.84 -3.26 -14.12
N LYS A 128 -27.04 -1.98 -14.39
CA LYS A 128 -25.95 -1.01 -14.50
C LYS A 128 -25.59 -0.49 -13.10
N MET A 129 -24.31 -0.55 -12.77
CA MET A 129 -23.74 0.08 -11.57
C MET A 129 -22.91 1.29 -12.00
N PRO A 130 -23.25 2.51 -11.58
CA PRO A 130 -22.45 3.69 -11.89
C PRO A 130 -21.12 3.63 -11.16
N ALA A 131 -20.08 4.22 -11.73
CA ALA A 131 -18.79 4.39 -11.07
C ALA A 131 -18.72 5.75 -10.35
N ASP A 132 -18.08 5.76 -9.19
CA ASP A 132 -17.71 6.97 -8.47
C ASP A 132 -16.43 7.59 -9.04
N GLY A 133 -15.63 6.79 -9.75
CA GLY A 133 -14.39 7.21 -10.38
C GLY A 133 -14.04 6.36 -11.60
N GLN A 134 -13.45 7.01 -12.61
CA GLN A 134 -12.89 6.34 -13.77
C GLN A 134 -11.49 5.83 -13.44
N LEU A 135 -11.18 4.59 -13.81
CA LEU A 135 -9.96 3.87 -13.39
C LEU A 135 -8.66 4.66 -13.59
N ALA A 136 -8.45 5.26 -14.77
CA ALA A 136 -7.21 6.00 -15.04
C ALA A 136 -7.09 7.30 -14.22
N GLY A 137 -8.22 7.87 -13.77
CA GLY A 137 -8.28 9.07 -12.93
C GLY A 137 -8.45 8.78 -11.43
N THR A 138 -8.53 7.51 -11.04
CA THR A 138 -8.82 7.12 -9.66
C THR A 138 -7.84 6.02 -9.20
N PRO A 139 -6.56 6.36 -8.97
CA PRO A 139 -5.53 5.40 -8.58
C PRO A 139 -5.81 4.83 -7.18
N SER A 140 -5.32 3.61 -6.92
CA SER A 140 -5.55 2.95 -5.62
C SER A 140 -4.91 3.67 -4.43
N VAL A 141 -4.01 4.60 -4.66
CA VAL A 141 -3.36 5.39 -3.61
C VAL A 141 -4.37 6.18 -2.76
N VAL A 142 -5.51 6.58 -3.33
CA VAL A 142 -6.56 7.33 -2.61
C VAL A 142 -7.47 6.47 -1.72
N PHE A 143 -7.26 5.16 -1.70
CA PHE A 143 -8.02 4.21 -0.90
C PHE A 143 -7.16 3.59 0.21
N ASP A 144 -7.78 3.17 1.31
CA ASP A 144 -7.11 2.48 2.41
C ASP A 144 -7.01 0.97 2.18
N ALA A 145 -7.96 0.40 1.45
CA ALA A 145 -7.98 -0.97 0.97
C ALA A 145 -8.70 -1.02 -0.37
N ILE A 146 -8.47 -2.08 -1.15
CA ILE A 146 -9.14 -2.27 -2.44
C ILE A 146 -9.79 -3.64 -2.54
N ALA A 147 -10.84 -3.72 -3.35
CA ALA A 147 -11.37 -4.98 -3.86
C ALA A 147 -11.36 -4.95 -5.39
N VAL A 148 -11.07 -6.08 -6.01
CA VAL A 148 -11.02 -6.24 -7.46
C VAL A 148 -11.98 -7.38 -7.81
N VAL A 149 -13.11 -7.04 -8.38
CA VAL A 149 -14.19 -7.99 -8.71
C VAL A 149 -14.46 -7.86 -10.21
N LEU A 150 -13.97 -8.82 -10.98
CA LEU A 150 -13.96 -8.75 -12.45
C LEU A 150 -14.56 -10.00 -13.07
N SER A 151 -15.17 -9.87 -14.24
CA SER A 151 -15.39 -11.03 -15.09
C SER A 151 -14.06 -11.57 -15.62
N GLU A 152 -13.98 -12.86 -15.97
CA GLU A 152 -12.76 -13.45 -16.52
C GLU A 152 -12.26 -12.73 -17.77
N GLU A 153 -13.18 -12.38 -18.68
CA GLU A 153 -12.84 -11.64 -19.91
C GLU A 153 -12.34 -10.24 -19.57
N GLY A 154 -13.02 -9.56 -18.66
CA GLY A 154 -12.64 -8.22 -18.20
C GLY A 154 -11.28 -8.23 -17.50
N GLY A 155 -10.99 -9.23 -16.69
CA GLY A 155 -9.67 -9.39 -16.07
C GLY A 155 -8.55 -9.59 -17.09
N LYS A 156 -8.79 -10.41 -18.13
CA LYS A 156 -7.83 -10.58 -19.25
C LYS A 156 -7.59 -9.30 -20.04
N LEU A 157 -8.64 -8.47 -20.24
CA LEU A 157 -8.51 -7.18 -20.90
C LEU A 157 -7.76 -6.18 -20.02
N LEU A 158 -8.19 -6.05 -18.77
CA LEU A 158 -7.63 -5.08 -17.83
C LEU A 158 -6.19 -5.44 -17.41
N SER A 159 -5.77 -6.70 -17.50
CA SER A 159 -4.37 -7.07 -17.26
C SER A 159 -3.37 -6.46 -18.26
N LYS A 160 -3.85 -5.91 -19.37
CA LYS A 160 -3.06 -5.19 -20.39
C LYS A 160 -3.14 -3.67 -20.23
N GLU A 161 -3.98 -3.19 -19.35
CA GLU A 161 -4.20 -1.77 -19.09
C GLU A 161 -3.31 -1.29 -17.94
N ALA A 162 -2.41 -0.35 -18.21
CA ALA A 162 -1.47 0.17 -17.23
C ALA A 162 -2.18 0.63 -15.94
N ALA A 163 -3.28 1.37 -16.07
CA ALA A 163 -4.04 1.87 -14.92
C ALA A 163 -4.60 0.77 -14.02
N ALA A 164 -4.99 -0.39 -14.58
CA ALA A 164 -5.49 -1.52 -13.80
C ALA A 164 -4.34 -2.28 -13.11
N VAL A 165 -3.23 -2.43 -13.82
CA VAL A 165 -2.01 -3.06 -13.29
C VAL A 165 -1.44 -2.20 -12.15
N ASP A 166 -1.35 -0.89 -12.34
CA ASP A 166 -0.90 0.06 -11.33
C ASP A 166 -1.84 0.09 -10.13
N PHE A 167 -3.16 0.00 -10.36
CA PHE A 167 -4.15 -0.01 -9.28
C PHE A 167 -3.87 -1.13 -8.26
N VAL A 168 -3.57 -2.35 -8.71
CA VAL A 168 -3.28 -3.47 -7.79
C VAL A 168 -1.84 -3.45 -7.29
N ARG A 169 -0.87 -3.07 -8.14
CA ARG A 169 0.54 -2.98 -7.78
C ARG A 169 0.80 -1.95 -6.69
N ASP A 170 0.21 -0.76 -6.84
CA ASP A 170 0.36 0.32 -5.87
C ASP A 170 -0.33 -0.01 -4.55
N ALA A 171 -1.54 -0.63 -4.59
CA ALA A 171 -2.18 -1.09 -3.37
C ALA A 171 -1.32 -2.11 -2.62
N PHE A 172 -0.70 -3.05 -3.33
CA PHE A 172 0.21 -4.02 -2.74
C PHE A 172 1.46 -3.36 -2.18
N GLY A 173 2.09 -2.47 -2.97
CA GLY A 173 3.29 -1.72 -2.59
C GLY A 173 3.06 -0.77 -1.40
N HIS A 174 1.84 -0.26 -1.24
CA HIS A 174 1.42 0.55 -0.09
C HIS A 174 0.85 -0.27 1.08
N LEU A 175 1.13 -1.57 1.11
CA LEU A 175 0.80 -2.49 2.20
C LEU A 175 -0.72 -2.59 2.49
N LYS A 176 -1.56 -2.34 1.50
CA LYS A 176 -3.02 -2.35 1.65
C LYS A 176 -3.59 -3.76 1.55
N ALA A 177 -4.74 -3.98 2.19
CA ALA A 177 -5.52 -5.19 1.95
C ALA A 177 -6.13 -5.15 0.54
N ILE A 178 -6.15 -6.33 -0.09
CA ILE A 178 -6.68 -6.55 -1.44
C ILE A 178 -7.65 -7.73 -1.38
N ALA A 179 -8.92 -7.52 -1.68
CA ALA A 179 -9.85 -8.62 -1.97
C ALA A 179 -9.87 -8.85 -3.49
N ALA A 180 -9.84 -10.10 -3.92
CA ALA A 180 -9.82 -10.43 -5.33
C ALA A 180 -10.65 -11.70 -5.61
N ASP A 181 -11.44 -11.68 -6.68
CA ASP A 181 -12.10 -12.87 -7.20
C ASP A 181 -11.25 -13.59 -8.25
N ALA A 182 -11.76 -14.67 -8.79
CA ALA A 182 -11.08 -15.44 -9.84
C ALA A 182 -10.80 -14.60 -11.10
N GLY A 183 -11.73 -13.72 -11.48
CA GLY A 183 -11.56 -12.84 -12.65
C GLY A 183 -10.44 -11.82 -12.49
N ALA A 184 -10.15 -11.41 -11.26
CA ALA A 184 -9.09 -10.45 -10.96
C ALA A 184 -7.67 -11.04 -11.08
N MET A 185 -7.52 -12.37 -11.10
CA MET A 185 -6.19 -13.02 -11.02
C MET A 185 -5.24 -12.62 -12.15
N ALA A 186 -5.75 -12.36 -13.35
CA ALA A 186 -4.92 -11.91 -14.46
C ALA A 186 -4.29 -10.54 -14.19
N VAL A 187 -5.05 -9.62 -13.59
CA VAL A 187 -4.58 -8.28 -13.24
C VAL A 187 -3.59 -8.34 -12.07
N LEU A 188 -3.88 -9.15 -11.04
CA LEU A 188 -2.97 -9.35 -9.91
C LEU A 188 -1.62 -9.91 -10.38
N LYS A 189 -1.63 -10.89 -11.27
CA LYS A 189 -0.41 -11.48 -11.86
C LYS A 189 0.38 -10.43 -12.65
N ALA A 190 -0.29 -9.62 -13.48
CA ALA A 190 0.35 -8.55 -14.24
C ALA A 190 0.98 -7.48 -13.32
N GLY A 191 0.34 -7.18 -12.18
CA GLY A 191 0.84 -6.27 -11.15
C GLY A 191 1.88 -6.88 -10.20
N ASN A 192 2.29 -8.13 -10.43
CA ASN A 192 3.19 -8.88 -9.55
C ASN A 192 2.71 -8.93 -8.07
N VAL A 193 1.42 -9.03 -7.87
CA VAL A 193 0.79 -9.13 -6.55
C VAL A 193 0.85 -10.59 -6.09
N GLY A 194 1.69 -10.85 -5.10
CA GLY A 194 1.82 -12.17 -4.48
C GLY A 194 0.71 -12.46 -3.46
N LYS A 195 0.50 -13.76 -3.17
CA LYS A 195 -0.39 -14.18 -2.09
C LYS A 195 0.24 -13.93 -0.73
N ASP A 196 -0.50 -13.32 0.17
CA ASP A 196 -0.17 -13.18 1.59
C ASP A 196 -1.45 -13.00 2.43
N LYS A 197 -1.30 -12.66 3.72
CA LYS A 197 -2.45 -12.48 4.64
C LYS A 197 -3.36 -11.30 4.27
N GLY A 198 -2.87 -10.36 3.48
CA GLY A 198 -3.62 -9.18 3.05
C GLY A 198 -4.21 -9.30 1.65
N VAL A 199 -3.95 -10.42 0.94
CA VAL A 199 -4.58 -10.73 -0.35
C VAL A 199 -5.56 -11.88 -0.15
N VAL A 200 -6.84 -11.54 -0.03
CA VAL A 200 -7.91 -12.45 0.35
C VAL A 200 -8.89 -12.68 -0.81
N ASP A 201 -9.60 -13.80 -0.75
CA ASP A 201 -10.70 -14.05 -1.68
C ASP A 201 -11.82 -13.04 -1.48
N ALA A 202 -12.39 -12.52 -2.56
CA ALA A 202 -13.46 -11.52 -2.51
C ALA A 202 -14.76 -12.04 -1.85
N SER A 203 -14.95 -13.36 -1.77
CA SER A 203 -16.07 -13.97 -1.04
C SER A 203 -15.84 -13.97 0.48
N ASP A 204 -14.60 -13.92 0.95
CA ASP A 204 -14.25 -13.81 2.38
C ASP A 204 -14.29 -12.34 2.84
N THR A 205 -15.49 -11.81 2.95
CA THR A 205 -15.68 -10.42 3.40
C THR A 205 -15.17 -10.17 4.81
N LYS A 206 -15.24 -11.18 5.71
CA LYS A 206 -14.73 -11.05 7.09
C LYS A 206 -13.21 -10.96 7.11
N GLY A 207 -12.54 -11.84 6.38
CA GLY A 207 -11.07 -11.81 6.20
C GLY A 207 -10.60 -10.50 5.58
N PHE A 208 -11.30 -9.99 4.56
CA PHE A 208 -11.00 -8.71 3.95
C PHE A 208 -11.10 -7.53 4.94
N ILE A 209 -12.20 -7.45 5.70
CA ILE A 209 -12.38 -6.39 6.69
C ILE A 209 -11.30 -6.47 7.78
N ALA A 210 -10.98 -7.67 8.26
CA ALA A 210 -9.90 -7.86 9.23
C ALA A 210 -8.54 -7.40 8.68
N ALA A 211 -8.20 -7.78 7.44
CA ALA A 211 -6.98 -7.36 6.78
C ALA A 211 -6.94 -5.84 6.51
N ALA A 212 -8.09 -5.21 6.20
CA ALA A 212 -8.19 -3.78 5.92
C ALA A 212 -8.00 -2.88 7.15
N LYS A 213 -8.14 -3.43 8.37
CA LYS A 213 -7.95 -2.70 9.62
C LYS A 213 -6.48 -2.38 9.92
N THR A 214 -5.54 -3.08 9.28
CA THR A 214 -4.10 -2.89 9.48
C THR A 214 -3.38 -2.77 8.14
N ARG A 215 -2.10 -2.36 8.18
CA ARG A 215 -1.19 -2.46 7.03
C ARG A 215 -0.50 -3.82 7.04
N GLN A 216 -0.16 -4.33 5.85
CA GLN A 216 0.48 -5.64 5.69
C GLN A 216 2.00 -5.51 5.84
N TRP A 217 2.45 -5.21 7.06
CA TRP A 217 3.84 -4.88 7.39
C TRP A 217 4.85 -5.98 7.01
N ASP A 218 4.42 -7.23 6.91
CA ASP A 218 5.26 -8.35 6.49
C ASP A 218 5.75 -8.22 5.03
N ARG A 219 5.14 -7.32 4.24
CA ARG A 219 5.57 -7.00 2.87
C ARG A 219 6.76 -6.05 2.84
N GLU A 220 6.92 -5.18 3.84
CA GLU A 220 7.90 -4.08 3.84
C GLU A 220 9.31 -4.55 3.51
N PRO A 221 9.88 -5.60 4.14
CA PRO A 221 11.24 -6.05 3.84
C PRO A 221 11.42 -6.62 2.42
N LYS A 222 10.31 -7.01 1.76
CA LYS A 222 10.32 -7.58 0.41
C LYS A 222 10.17 -6.52 -0.67
N LEU A 223 9.62 -5.37 -0.31
CA LEU A 223 9.29 -4.27 -1.24
C LEU A 223 10.28 -3.10 -1.14
N ARG A 224 11.02 -3.02 -0.03
CA ARG A 224 12.01 -1.96 0.25
C ARG A 224 13.40 -2.60 0.38
N THR A 225 13.94 -3.07 -0.74
CA THR A 225 15.21 -3.83 -0.75
C THR A 225 16.43 -2.98 -1.08
N LEU A 226 16.23 -1.70 -1.41
CA LEU A 226 17.29 -0.77 -1.80
C LEU A 226 17.81 0.10 -0.66
N ALA A 227 17.36 -0.13 0.57
CA ALA A 227 17.78 0.63 1.75
C ALA A 227 18.00 -0.27 2.97
#